data_c6748bae0c68b701d0a551d1bca9ade4
#
_entry.id   c6748bae0c68b701d0a551d1bca9ade4
#
_cell.length_a   1.000
_cell.length_b   1.000
_cell.length_c   1.000
_cell.angle_alpha   90.00
_cell.angle_beta   90.00
_cell.angle_gamma   90.00
#
_symmetry.space_group_name_H-M   'P 1'
#
loop_
_entity.id
_entity.type
_entity.pdbx_description
1 polymer ?
#
loop_
_entity_poly.entity_id
_entity_poly.type
_entity_poly.pdbx_seq_one_letter_code
_entity_poly.pdbx_strand_id
1 'polypeptide(L)'
;VTVISPNDTSSTDASKSESSVHRMHLTRMQQWSQGLDLQDHQVSFHVLEASDVAHALVTYAESNEVSMIIMGAATHGLQMQRWVATIPIKVAMEAPCTVMLVKGELPFAELAELETETDQSA
;
A
#
# COMPACT_ATOMS: atom_id res chain seq x y z
N VAL A 1 5.09 6.34 -1.91
CA VAL A 1 5.11 5.45 -3.09
C VAL A 1 3.82 4.65 -3.15
N THR A 2 3.24 4.49 -4.32
CA THR A 2 2.16 3.55 -4.60
C THR A 2 2.54 2.63 -5.76
N VAL A 3 1.96 1.44 -5.79
CA VAL A 3 2.17 0.47 -6.88
C VAL A 3 0.82 0.15 -7.53
N ILE A 4 0.77 0.22 -8.84
CA ILE A 4 -0.42 -0.10 -9.64
C ILE A 4 -0.18 -1.36 -10.49
N SER A 5 -1.25 -2.09 -10.77
CA SER A 5 -1.17 -3.27 -11.64
C SER A 5 -1.17 -2.87 -13.12
N PRO A 6 -0.38 -3.53 -13.99
CA PRO A 6 -0.46 -3.33 -15.43
C PRO A 6 -1.84 -3.57 -16.02
N ASN A 7 -2.68 -4.39 -15.37
CA ASN A 7 -4.05 -4.65 -15.81
C ASN A 7 -5.01 -3.47 -15.59
N ASP A 8 -4.68 -2.55 -14.69
CA ASP A 8 -5.50 -1.35 -14.43
C ASP A 8 -5.37 -0.34 -15.58
N THR A 9 -4.38 -0.51 -16.45
CA THR A 9 -4.10 0.35 -17.61
C THR A 9 -4.67 -0.18 -18.94
N SER A 10 -5.29 -1.36 -18.95
CA SER A 10 -5.78 -2.02 -20.18
C SER A 10 -7.12 -1.48 -20.69
N SER A 11 -7.16 -0.25 -21.13
CA SER A 11 -8.21 0.24 -22.02
C SER A 11 -7.62 0.54 -23.41
N THR A 12 -8.44 0.45 -24.44
CA THR A 12 -8.13 0.43 -25.87
C THR A 12 -7.30 1.61 -26.43
N ASP A 13 -6.87 2.55 -25.58
CA ASP A 13 -5.98 3.67 -25.87
C ASP A 13 -4.83 3.69 -24.85
N ALA A 14 -3.91 2.74 -24.95
CA ALA A 14 -2.88 2.44 -23.96
C ALA A 14 -2.07 3.67 -23.50
N SER A 15 -1.60 4.52 -24.40
CA SER A 15 -0.74 5.65 -24.05
C SER A 15 -1.45 6.79 -23.31
N LYS A 16 -2.74 6.99 -23.54
CA LYS A 16 -3.55 8.02 -22.86
C LYS A 16 -4.08 7.56 -21.50
N SER A 17 -4.32 6.25 -21.39
CA SER A 17 -4.81 5.61 -20.17
C SER A 17 -3.76 5.54 -19.08
N GLU A 18 -2.52 5.13 -19.40
CA GLU A 18 -1.41 5.05 -18.45
C GLU A 18 -1.13 6.40 -17.78
N SER A 19 -1.03 7.46 -18.56
CA SER A 19 -0.78 8.80 -18.00
C SER A 19 -1.91 9.31 -17.12
N SER A 20 -3.17 8.89 -17.38
CA SER A 20 -4.32 9.29 -16.57
C SER A 20 -4.40 8.57 -15.23
N VAL A 21 -4.10 7.26 -15.20
CA VAL A 21 -4.07 6.46 -13.97
C VAL A 21 -2.92 6.90 -13.07
N HIS A 22 -1.73 7.09 -13.62
CA HIS A 22 -0.58 7.63 -12.88
C HIS A 22 -0.89 8.99 -12.25
N ARG A 23 -1.49 9.90 -13.02
CA ARG A 23 -1.86 11.23 -12.53
C ARG A 23 -2.91 11.17 -11.43
N MET A 24 -3.89 10.28 -11.54
CA MET A 24 -4.91 10.07 -10.51
C MET A 24 -4.28 9.62 -9.19
N HIS A 25 -3.36 8.67 -9.22
CA HIS A 25 -2.68 8.18 -8.02
C HIS A 25 -1.75 9.25 -7.41
N LEU A 26 -1.01 10.00 -8.22
CA LEU A 26 -0.22 11.13 -7.76
C LEU A 26 -1.09 12.19 -7.06
N THR A 27 -2.19 12.58 -7.68
CA THR A 27 -3.13 13.55 -7.10
C THR A 27 -3.69 13.05 -5.77
N ARG A 28 -4.04 11.79 -5.67
CA ARG A 28 -4.54 11.18 -4.43
C ARG A 28 -3.49 11.19 -3.31
N MET A 29 -2.25 10.85 -3.60
CA MET A 29 -1.16 10.93 -2.63
C MET A 29 -0.92 12.37 -2.16
N GLN A 30 -0.93 13.32 -3.07
CA GLN A 30 -0.79 14.74 -2.75
C GLN A 30 -1.94 15.25 -1.87
N GLN A 31 -3.18 14.84 -2.16
CA GLN A 31 -4.34 15.19 -1.34
C GLN A 31 -4.23 14.63 0.08
N TRP A 32 -3.78 13.39 0.24
CA TRP A 32 -3.58 12.80 1.56
C TRP A 32 -2.50 13.50 2.37
N SER A 33 -1.47 14.02 1.71
CA SER A 33 -0.37 14.72 2.37
C SER A 33 -0.68 16.15 2.79
N GLN A 34 -1.76 16.74 2.28
CA GLN A 34 -2.11 18.15 2.57
C GLN A 34 -2.40 18.44 4.05
N GLY A 35 -2.83 17.41 4.81
CA GLY A 35 -3.05 17.53 6.25
C GLY A 35 -1.81 17.38 7.12
N LEU A 36 -0.64 17.12 6.51
CA LEU A 36 0.62 16.91 7.21
C LEU A 36 1.51 18.15 7.11
N ASP A 37 2.15 18.52 8.21
CA ASP A 37 3.19 19.55 8.20
C ASP A 37 4.50 18.95 7.67
N LEU A 38 4.75 19.17 6.38
CA LEU A 38 5.92 18.67 5.66
C LEU A 38 6.90 19.78 5.25
N GLN A 39 6.75 20.98 5.77
CA GLN A 39 7.50 22.18 5.32
C GLN A 39 9.01 22.03 5.46
N ASP A 40 9.46 21.31 6.48
CA ASP A 40 10.90 21.09 6.75
C ASP A 40 11.42 19.76 6.17
N HIS A 41 10.63 19.07 5.35
CA HIS A 41 10.97 17.77 4.81
C HIS A 41 11.01 17.78 3.28
N GLN A 42 11.96 17.04 2.72
CA GLN A 42 11.95 16.75 1.28
C GLN A 42 10.97 15.62 1.01
N VAL A 43 9.91 15.93 0.27
CA VAL A 43 8.86 14.96 -0.05
C VAL A 43 8.74 14.78 -1.56
N SER A 44 8.72 13.55 -2.01
CA SER A 44 8.45 13.18 -3.39
C SER A 44 7.39 12.08 -3.48
N PHE A 45 6.63 12.09 -4.55
CA PHE A 45 5.55 11.15 -4.80
C PHE A 45 5.87 10.30 -6.02
N HIS A 46 5.81 8.99 -5.87
CA HIS A 46 6.16 8.05 -6.93
C HIS A 46 5.07 7.01 -7.11
N VAL A 47 4.72 6.74 -8.36
CA VAL A 47 3.82 5.67 -8.78
C VAL A 47 4.65 4.65 -9.54
N LEU A 48 4.66 3.42 -9.05
CA LEU A 48 5.32 2.29 -9.69
C LEU A 48 4.27 1.42 -10.39
N GLU A 49 4.65 0.81 -11.49
CA GLU A 49 3.82 -0.16 -12.20
C GLU A 49 4.48 -1.54 -12.14
N ALA A 50 3.80 -2.50 -11.53
CA ALA A 50 4.31 -3.85 -11.40
C ALA A 50 3.21 -4.87 -11.09
N SER A 51 3.38 -6.09 -11.58
CA SER A 51 2.54 -7.23 -11.23
C SER A 51 2.84 -7.80 -9.84
N ASP A 52 4.10 -7.72 -9.39
CA ASP A 52 4.54 -8.11 -8.03
C ASP A 52 4.83 -6.85 -7.21
N VAL A 53 3.89 -6.47 -6.36
CA VAL A 53 3.97 -5.25 -5.54
C VAL A 53 5.13 -5.32 -4.55
N ALA A 54 5.33 -6.45 -3.88
CA ALA A 54 6.41 -6.58 -2.89
C ALA A 54 7.78 -6.45 -3.55
N HIS A 55 7.99 -7.13 -4.67
CA HIS A 55 9.24 -7.05 -5.43
C HIS A 55 9.51 -5.63 -5.93
N ALA A 56 8.50 -4.92 -6.43
CA ALA A 56 8.64 -3.54 -6.87
C ALA A 56 9.09 -2.60 -5.74
N LEU A 57 8.51 -2.76 -4.55
CA LEU A 57 8.88 -1.95 -3.39
C LEU A 57 10.30 -2.25 -2.91
N VAL A 58 10.71 -3.51 -2.87
CA VAL A 58 12.07 -3.92 -2.49
C VAL A 58 13.09 -3.37 -3.48
N THR A 59 12.87 -3.56 -4.78
CA THR A 59 13.75 -3.04 -5.85
C THR A 59 13.86 -1.52 -5.81
N TYR A 60 12.75 -0.83 -5.57
CA TYR A 60 12.75 0.62 -5.40
C TYR A 60 13.59 1.05 -4.19
N ALA A 61 13.44 0.36 -3.07
CA ALA A 61 14.19 0.64 -1.85
C ALA A 61 15.70 0.43 -2.04
N GLU A 62 16.09 -0.64 -2.72
CA GLU A 62 17.50 -0.91 -3.07
C GLU A 62 18.08 0.18 -3.98
N SER A 63 17.38 0.49 -5.06
CA SER A 63 17.85 1.44 -6.07
C SER A 63 17.95 2.88 -5.55
N ASN A 64 17.20 3.22 -4.52
CA ASN A 64 17.18 4.57 -3.93
C ASN A 64 17.83 4.64 -2.54
N GLU A 65 18.52 3.58 -2.11
CA GLU A 65 19.23 3.52 -0.83
C GLU A 65 18.32 3.92 0.35
N VAL A 66 17.07 3.43 0.33
CA VAL A 66 16.05 3.74 1.34
C VAL A 66 16.48 3.16 2.69
N SER A 67 16.44 3.97 3.73
CA SER A 67 16.81 3.55 5.09
C SER A 67 15.65 2.91 5.88
N MET A 68 14.41 3.21 5.50
CA MET A 68 13.21 2.67 6.15
C MET A 68 12.02 2.65 5.21
N ILE A 69 11.29 1.54 5.21
CA ILE A 69 9.98 1.41 4.57
C ILE A 69 8.91 1.43 5.67
N ILE A 70 7.92 2.31 5.52
CA ILE A 70 6.74 2.35 6.38
C ILE A 70 5.54 1.96 5.53
N MET A 71 4.80 0.94 5.95
CA MET A 71 3.62 0.49 5.22
C MET A 71 2.46 0.19 6.16
N GLY A 72 1.25 0.50 5.67
CA GLY A 72 0.02 0.13 6.35
C GLY A 72 -0.27 -1.37 6.17
N ALA A 73 -0.74 -2.01 7.23
CA ALA A 73 -1.39 -3.32 7.13
C ALA A 73 -2.91 -3.10 7.17
N ALA A 74 -3.60 -3.43 6.07
CA ALA A 74 -5.06 -3.32 6.04
C ALA A 74 -5.68 -4.41 6.93
N THR A 75 -6.63 -4.00 7.77
CA THR A 75 -7.28 -4.87 8.75
C THR A 75 -8.76 -5.10 8.47
N HIS A 76 -9.23 -4.72 7.29
CA HIS A 76 -10.64 -4.82 6.94
C HIS A 76 -11.00 -6.22 6.45
N GLY A 77 -11.72 -6.95 7.30
CA GLY A 77 -12.33 -8.25 7.02
C GLY A 77 -11.39 -9.45 7.13
N LEU A 78 -11.91 -10.55 7.71
CA LEU A 78 -11.18 -11.80 7.94
C LEU A 78 -10.65 -12.45 6.66
N GLN A 79 -11.34 -12.29 5.54
CA GLN A 79 -10.91 -12.84 4.25
C GLN A 79 -9.78 -12.01 3.61
N MET A 80 -9.78 -10.69 3.78
CA MET A 80 -8.71 -9.83 3.31
C MET A 80 -7.44 -9.95 4.15
N GLN A 81 -7.52 -10.27 5.43
CA GLN A 81 -6.34 -10.46 6.29
C GLN A 81 -5.36 -11.51 5.75
N ARG A 82 -5.84 -12.55 5.08
CA ARG A 82 -4.98 -13.58 4.49
C ARG A 82 -4.20 -13.09 3.27
N TRP A 83 -4.77 -12.18 2.50
CA TRP A 83 -4.16 -11.69 1.26
C TRP A 83 -3.29 -10.45 1.48
N VAL A 84 -3.71 -9.57 2.36
CA VAL A 84 -2.99 -8.32 2.65
C VAL A 84 -1.76 -8.55 3.53
N ALA A 85 -1.78 -9.58 4.37
CA ALA A 85 -0.63 -9.94 5.18
C ALA A 85 0.57 -10.45 4.37
N THR A 86 0.37 -10.89 3.13
CA THR A 86 1.45 -11.45 2.31
C THR A 86 2.41 -10.41 1.76
N ILE A 87 1.92 -9.26 1.30
CA ILE A 87 2.77 -8.19 0.76
C ILE A 87 3.66 -7.57 1.84
N PRO A 88 3.14 -7.10 2.98
CA PRO A 88 3.97 -6.55 4.05
C PRO A 88 4.99 -7.54 4.61
N ILE A 89 4.63 -8.79 4.77
CA ILE A 89 5.55 -9.84 5.25
C ILE A 89 6.65 -10.08 4.22
N LYS A 90 6.31 -10.21 2.95
CA LYS A 90 7.30 -10.41 1.89
C LYS A 90 8.28 -9.23 1.81
N VAL A 91 7.77 -7.99 1.87
CA VAL A 91 8.62 -6.80 1.92
C VAL A 91 9.52 -6.83 3.15
N ALA A 92 9.00 -7.16 4.34
CA ALA A 92 9.78 -7.22 5.57
C ALA A 92 10.90 -8.27 5.52
N MET A 93 10.69 -9.38 4.83
CA MET A 93 11.70 -10.44 4.67
C MET A 93 12.76 -10.12 3.62
N GLU A 94 12.41 -9.39 2.57
CA GLU A 94 13.29 -9.18 1.40
C GLU A 94 13.91 -7.78 1.36
N ALA A 95 13.38 -6.81 2.12
CA ALA A 95 13.86 -5.43 2.08
C ALA A 95 15.29 -5.29 2.60
N PRO A 96 16.13 -4.43 1.98
CA PRO A 96 17.50 -4.17 2.41
C PRO A 96 17.59 -3.24 3.62
N CYS A 97 16.46 -2.80 4.16
CA CYS A 97 16.36 -1.76 5.18
C CYS A 97 15.34 -2.12 6.26
N THR A 98 15.22 -1.25 7.25
CA THR A 98 14.18 -1.37 8.30
C THR A 98 12.78 -1.29 7.68
N VAL A 99 11.87 -2.18 8.10
CA VAL A 99 10.47 -2.16 7.70
C VAL A 99 9.59 -1.98 8.92
N MET A 100 8.75 -0.95 8.90
CA MET A 100 7.76 -0.67 9.93
C MET A 100 6.37 -0.95 9.38
N LEU A 101 5.61 -1.81 10.07
CA LEU A 101 4.22 -2.08 9.75
C LEU A 101 3.32 -1.29 10.69
N VAL A 102 2.40 -0.52 10.11
CA VAL A 102 1.42 0.26 10.86
C VAL A 102 0.05 -0.40 10.71
N LYS A 103 -0.48 -0.84 11.83
CA LYS A 103 -1.83 -1.44 11.93
C LYS A 103 -2.79 -0.40 12.49
N GLY A 104 -3.89 -0.14 11.79
CA GLY A 104 -4.98 0.67 12.30
C GLY A 104 -5.78 -0.08 13.37
N GLU A 105 -6.38 0.65 14.30
CA GLU A 105 -7.38 0.08 15.20
C GLU A 105 -8.69 -0.16 14.44
N LEU A 106 -9.29 -1.34 14.63
CA LEU A 106 -10.66 -1.59 14.17
C LEU A 106 -11.63 -0.79 15.02
N PRO A 107 -12.66 -0.14 14.43
CA PRO A 107 -13.77 0.42 15.18
C PRO A 107 -14.39 -0.65 16.10
N PHE A 108 -14.73 -0.26 17.32
CA PHE A 108 -15.25 -1.18 18.33
C PHE A 108 -16.49 -1.98 17.85
N ALA A 109 -17.31 -1.39 16.99
CA ALA A 109 -18.44 -2.05 16.36
C ALA A 109 -18.06 -3.21 15.43
N GLU A 110 -16.98 -3.06 14.66
CA GLU A 110 -16.47 -4.14 13.79
C GLU A 110 -15.81 -5.27 14.57
N LEU A 111 -15.17 -4.97 15.71
CA LEU A 111 -14.63 -5.99 16.61
C LEU A 111 -15.74 -6.85 17.22
N ALA A 112 -16.87 -6.26 17.61
CA ALA A 112 -18.03 -6.97 18.15
C ALA A 112 -18.68 -7.90 17.11
N GLU A 113 -18.72 -7.51 15.83
CA GLU A 113 -19.20 -8.36 14.74
C GLU A 113 -18.29 -9.55 14.48
N LEU A 114 -16.97 -9.37 14.55
CA LEU A 114 -15.99 -10.44 14.40
C LEU A 114 -16.04 -11.48 15.52
N GLU A 115 -16.28 -11.05 16.75
CA GLU A 115 -16.46 -11.95 17.90
C GLU A 115 -17.76 -12.78 17.77
N THR A 116 -18.84 -12.20 17.25
CA THR A 116 -20.11 -12.93 17.00
C THR A 116 -20.00 -13.95 15.86
N GLU A 117 -19.25 -13.68 14.80
CA GLU A 117 -19.02 -14.65 13.72
C GLU A 117 -18.15 -15.83 14.17
N THR A 118 -17.18 -15.62 15.05
CA THR A 118 -16.33 -16.69 15.59
C THR A 118 -17.11 -17.62 16.52
N ASP A 119 -18.08 -17.11 17.27
CA ASP A 119 -18.96 -17.91 18.14
C ASP A 119 -20.00 -18.73 17.37
N GLN A 120 -20.38 -18.33 16.15
CA GLN A 120 -21.34 -19.06 15.29
C GLN A 120 -20.70 -20.16 14.44
N SER A 121 -19.37 -20.19 14.29
CA SER A 121 -18.64 -21.20 13.52
C SER A 121 -18.17 -22.43 14.33
N ALA A 122 -18.52 -22.46 15.61
CA ALA A 122 -18.38 -23.63 16.48
C ALA A 122 -19.70 -24.45 16.49
#